data_fa6adb05cdbbb20d656d962c20f1e03a
#
_entry.id   fa6adb05cdbbb20d656d962c20f1e03a
#
_cell.length_a   1.000
_cell.length_b   1.000
_cell.length_c   1.000
_cell.angle_alpha   90.00
_cell.angle_beta   90.00
_cell.angle_gamma   90.00
#
_symmetry.space_group_name_H-M   'P 1'
#
loop_
_entity.id
_entity.type
_entity.pdbx_description
1 polymer ?
#
loop_
_entity_poly.entity_id
_entity_poly.type
_entity_poly.pdbx_seq_one_letter_code
_entity_poly.pdbx_strand_id
1 'polypeptide(L)'
;MEFIEYLDKIEVEIIKIVEQAGYKTRENTKLCLIGDEYVGFLNKSKKEIIICTNNAKRREDFTPGRIKDKDTFRRVALHIKKALRHEAIHVAQECNNGKLLKIDDKLSMNISKLKALNGSIKISGDEEKERQAYILENKPKMVKKELMKYCL
;
A
#
# COMPACT_ATOMS: atom_id res chain seq x y z
N MET A 1 7.58 -1.80 -14.71
CA MET A 1 7.89 -1.93 -13.27
C MET A 1 7.56 -3.34 -12.80
N GLU A 2 8.46 -3.94 -12.08
CA GLU A 2 8.34 -5.34 -11.66
C GLU A 2 7.11 -5.61 -10.77
N PHE A 3 6.76 -4.69 -9.87
CA PHE A 3 5.66 -4.94 -8.93
C PHE A 3 4.33 -5.25 -9.62
N ILE A 4 4.13 -4.79 -10.85
CA ILE A 4 2.89 -5.03 -11.61
C ILE A 4 2.66 -6.52 -11.84
N GLU A 5 3.73 -7.31 -11.97
CA GLU A 5 3.66 -8.76 -12.16
C GLU A 5 3.02 -9.50 -10.97
N TYR A 6 2.99 -8.86 -9.80
CA TYR A 6 2.45 -9.43 -8.56
C TYR A 6 1.00 -9.06 -8.31
N LEU A 7 0.38 -8.24 -9.16
CA LEU A 7 -0.95 -7.68 -8.93
C LEU A 7 -2.05 -8.54 -9.57
N ASP A 8 -3.22 -8.50 -8.94
CA ASP A 8 -4.45 -9.02 -9.54
C ASP A 8 -5.17 -7.90 -10.30
N LYS A 9 -6.22 -8.26 -11.02
CA LYS A 9 -7.00 -7.31 -11.83
C LYS A 9 -7.48 -6.10 -11.01
N ILE A 10 -7.94 -6.33 -9.79
CA ILE A 10 -8.48 -5.26 -8.96
C ILE A 10 -7.41 -4.24 -8.56
N GLU A 11 -6.17 -4.67 -8.29
CA GLU A 11 -5.09 -3.75 -7.96
C GLU A 11 -4.66 -2.94 -9.19
N VAL A 12 -4.71 -3.53 -10.38
CA VAL A 12 -4.47 -2.81 -11.63
C VAL A 12 -5.54 -1.72 -11.84
N GLU A 13 -6.80 -2.03 -11.54
CA GLU A 13 -7.89 -1.05 -11.58
C GLU A 13 -7.69 0.07 -10.54
N ILE A 14 -7.21 -0.28 -9.34
CA ILE A 14 -6.86 0.71 -8.31
C ILE A 14 -5.78 1.67 -8.82
N ILE A 15 -4.72 1.15 -9.46
CA ILE A 15 -3.66 1.99 -10.05
C ILE A 15 -4.25 2.98 -11.06
N LYS A 16 -5.16 2.53 -11.93
CA LYS A 16 -5.79 3.42 -12.91
C LYS A 16 -6.53 4.58 -12.26
N ILE A 17 -7.27 4.31 -11.18
CA ILE A 17 -7.98 5.36 -10.45
C ILE A 17 -6.99 6.33 -9.79
N VAL A 18 -5.95 5.80 -9.18
CA VAL A 18 -4.87 6.58 -8.57
C VAL A 18 -4.21 7.51 -9.62
N GLU A 19 -3.95 6.99 -10.81
CA GLU A 19 -3.41 7.78 -11.92
C GLU A 19 -4.37 8.88 -12.38
N GLN A 20 -5.66 8.58 -12.48
CA GLN A 20 -6.70 9.57 -12.80
C GLN A 20 -6.76 10.68 -11.74
N ALA A 21 -6.46 10.37 -10.50
CA ALA A 21 -6.38 11.34 -9.41
C ALA A 21 -5.09 12.17 -9.44
N GLY A 22 -4.21 11.94 -10.42
CA GLY A 22 -2.98 12.72 -10.61
C GLY A 22 -1.76 12.17 -9.91
N TYR A 23 -1.84 10.95 -9.38
CA TYR A 23 -0.72 10.28 -8.72
C TYR A 23 0.02 9.38 -9.70
N LYS A 24 1.31 9.18 -9.45
CA LYS A 24 2.16 8.25 -10.21
C LYS A 24 2.58 7.11 -9.31
N THR A 25 2.94 5.98 -9.91
CA THR A 25 3.56 4.87 -9.19
C THR A 25 5.06 4.83 -9.49
N ARG A 26 5.85 4.56 -8.47
CA ARG A 26 7.31 4.43 -8.55
C ARG A 26 7.74 3.14 -7.85
N GLU A 27 8.91 2.65 -8.18
CA GLU A 27 9.43 1.41 -7.62
C GLU A 27 10.86 1.56 -7.14
N ASN A 28 11.14 1.03 -5.95
CA ASN A 28 12.49 0.94 -5.38
C ASN A 28 13.26 2.27 -5.35
N THR A 29 12.62 3.33 -4.86
CA THR A 29 13.28 4.63 -4.68
C THR A 29 14.15 4.65 -3.43
N LYS A 30 14.87 5.76 -3.21
CA LYS A 30 15.72 5.95 -2.01
C LYS A 30 14.93 5.82 -0.71
N LEU A 31 13.64 6.16 -0.68
CA LEU A 31 12.80 5.98 0.50
C LEU A 31 12.75 4.53 0.98
N CYS A 32 12.88 3.58 0.07
CA CYS A 32 12.88 2.16 0.42
C CYS A 32 14.11 1.73 1.22
N LEU A 33 15.16 2.55 1.27
CA LEU A 33 16.38 2.27 2.03
C LEU A 33 16.27 2.61 3.52
N ILE A 34 15.15 3.22 3.94
CA ILE A 34 14.89 3.55 5.36
C ILE A 34 14.83 2.28 6.21
N GLY A 35 14.25 1.21 5.69
CA GLY A 35 14.16 -0.07 6.37
C GLY A 35 13.51 -1.12 5.50
N ASP A 36 13.93 -2.38 5.66
CA ASP A 36 13.40 -3.50 4.86
C ASP A 36 11.93 -3.85 5.20
N GLU A 37 11.44 -3.39 6.34
CA GLU A 37 10.06 -3.58 6.77
C GLU A 37 9.05 -2.74 5.96
N TYR A 38 9.50 -1.71 5.26
CA TYR A 38 8.64 -0.83 4.49
C TYR A 38 8.52 -1.31 3.05
N VAL A 39 7.30 -1.62 2.63
CA VAL A 39 6.99 -2.09 1.27
C VAL A 39 6.28 -1.01 0.45
N GLY A 40 5.71 0.00 1.09
CA GLY A 40 5.03 1.10 0.41
C GLY A 40 5.17 2.43 1.11
N PHE A 41 5.11 3.50 0.33
CA PHE A 41 5.09 4.88 0.80
C PHE A 41 4.18 5.71 -0.09
N LEU A 42 3.57 6.74 0.50
CA LEU A 42 2.96 7.83 -0.26
C LEU A 42 3.81 9.09 -0.10
N ASN A 43 4.35 9.59 -1.21
CA ASN A 43 4.97 10.91 -1.25
C ASN A 43 3.89 11.93 -1.66
N LYS A 44 3.33 12.62 -0.68
CA LYS A 44 2.21 13.55 -0.90
C LYS A 44 2.62 14.75 -1.76
N SER A 45 3.79 15.30 -1.53
CA SER A 45 4.26 16.50 -2.24
C SER A 45 4.48 16.25 -3.72
N LYS A 46 4.99 15.08 -4.08
CA LYS A 46 5.22 14.67 -5.48
C LYS A 46 4.06 13.92 -6.07
N LYS A 47 3.05 13.58 -5.28
CA LYS A 47 1.92 12.72 -5.68
C LYS A 47 2.39 11.40 -6.26
N GLU A 48 3.14 10.65 -5.47
CA GLU A 48 3.70 9.37 -5.89
C GLU A 48 3.40 8.28 -4.86
N ILE A 49 2.89 7.14 -5.32
CA ILE A 49 2.92 5.89 -4.57
C ILE A 49 4.21 5.17 -4.91
N ILE A 50 4.97 4.81 -3.88
CA ILE A 50 6.24 4.10 -4.03
C ILE A 50 6.07 2.69 -3.52
N ILE A 51 6.39 1.71 -4.35
CA ILE A 51 6.39 0.28 -3.97
C ILE A 51 7.83 -0.19 -3.85
N CYS A 52 8.16 -0.73 -2.71
CA CYS A 52 9.51 -1.24 -2.40
C CYS A 52 9.58 -2.74 -2.68
N THR A 53 9.54 -3.10 -3.96
CA THR A 53 9.51 -4.49 -4.43
C THR A 53 10.70 -5.30 -3.88
N ASN A 54 11.89 -4.70 -3.86
CA ASN A 54 13.07 -5.39 -3.32
C ASN A 54 12.94 -5.71 -1.83
N ASN A 55 12.33 -4.82 -1.05
CA ASN A 55 12.06 -5.07 0.37
C ASN A 55 11.06 -6.22 0.54
N ALA A 56 10.00 -6.26 -0.26
CA ALA A 56 9.02 -7.35 -0.23
C ALA A 56 9.70 -8.70 -0.53
N LYS A 57 10.59 -8.73 -1.50
CA LYS A 57 11.35 -9.94 -1.86
C LYS A 57 12.28 -10.38 -0.72
N ARG A 58 13.01 -9.44 -0.10
CA ARG A 58 13.91 -9.75 1.02
C ARG A 58 13.17 -10.35 2.22
N ARG A 59 11.97 -9.88 2.50
CA ARG A 59 11.14 -10.42 3.59
C ARG A 59 10.85 -11.91 3.43
N GLU A 60 10.83 -12.41 2.20
CA GLU A 60 10.55 -13.80 1.86
C GLU A 60 11.79 -14.52 1.32
N ASP A 61 12.99 -13.96 1.49
CA ASP A 61 14.25 -14.49 0.95
C ASP A 61 14.18 -14.81 -0.55
N PHE A 62 13.38 -14.05 -1.28
CA PHE A 62 13.16 -14.25 -2.70
C PHE A 62 14.36 -13.70 -3.49
N THR A 63 15.18 -14.59 -4.04
CA THR A 63 16.37 -14.22 -4.82
C THR A 63 16.07 -14.37 -6.31
N PRO A 64 16.29 -13.34 -7.14
CA PRO A 64 16.18 -13.48 -8.60
C PRO A 64 17.11 -14.57 -9.10
N GLY A 65 16.61 -15.43 -10.00
CA GLY A 65 17.39 -16.53 -10.59
C GLY A 65 17.30 -17.86 -9.85
N ARG A 66 16.74 -17.93 -8.65
CA ARG A 66 16.35 -19.19 -8.00
C ARG A 66 15.08 -19.73 -8.66
N ILE A 67 14.89 -21.05 -8.62
CA ILE A 67 13.61 -21.66 -9.00
C ILE A 67 12.53 -21.01 -8.15
N LYS A 68 11.61 -20.29 -8.79
CA LYS A 68 10.56 -19.57 -8.11
C LYS A 68 9.58 -20.55 -7.50
N ASP A 69 9.65 -20.73 -6.18
CA ASP A 69 8.61 -21.41 -5.42
C ASP A 69 7.31 -20.59 -5.52
N LYS A 70 6.22 -21.23 -5.93
CA LYS A 70 4.90 -20.59 -6.05
C LYS A 70 4.45 -19.95 -4.74
N ASP A 71 4.74 -20.58 -3.61
CA ASP A 71 4.34 -20.04 -2.31
C ASP A 71 5.13 -18.78 -1.94
N THR A 72 6.42 -18.75 -2.25
CA THR A 72 7.24 -17.55 -2.06
C THR A 72 6.74 -16.41 -2.93
N PHE A 73 6.44 -16.68 -4.20
CA PHE A 73 5.85 -15.68 -5.10
C PHE A 73 4.53 -15.12 -4.55
N ARG A 74 3.64 -15.98 -4.04
CA ARG A 74 2.37 -15.56 -3.45
C ARG A 74 2.58 -14.66 -2.22
N ARG A 75 3.55 -14.98 -1.37
CA ARG A 75 3.85 -14.16 -0.18
C ARG A 75 4.41 -12.80 -0.56
N VAL A 76 5.31 -12.74 -1.53
CA VAL A 76 5.81 -11.47 -2.07
C VAL A 76 4.63 -10.66 -2.66
N ALA A 77 3.79 -11.30 -3.47
CA ALA A 77 2.60 -10.66 -4.05
C ALA A 77 1.67 -10.12 -2.98
N LEU A 78 1.47 -10.85 -1.88
CA LEU A 78 0.62 -10.41 -0.78
C LEU A 78 1.15 -9.13 -0.15
N HIS A 79 2.46 -9.04 0.12
CA HIS A 79 3.09 -7.83 0.66
C HIS A 79 2.90 -6.64 -0.27
N ILE A 80 3.12 -6.84 -1.57
CA ILE A 80 3.01 -5.78 -2.58
C ILE A 80 1.57 -5.31 -2.73
N LYS A 81 0.61 -6.23 -2.83
CA LYS A 81 -0.81 -5.88 -2.96
C LYS A 81 -1.32 -5.13 -1.74
N LYS A 82 -0.94 -5.57 -0.53
CA LYS A 82 -1.31 -4.86 0.70
C LYS A 82 -0.72 -3.46 0.75
N ALA A 83 0.55 -3.32 0.41
CA ALA A 83 1.21 -2.02 0.39
C ALA A 83 0.52 -1.06 -0.59
N LEU A 84 0.25 -1.52 -1.81
CA LEU A 84 -0.45 -0.70 -2.80
C LEU A 84 -1.82 -0.24 -2.28
N ARG A 85 -2.61 -1.17 -1.72
CA ARG A 85 -3.94 -0.85 -1.19
C ARG A 85 -3.87 0.10 0.00
N HIS A 86 -2.88 -0.08 0.87
CA HIS A 86 -2.63 0.81 2.01
C HIS A 86 -2.36 2.24 1.54
N GLU A 87 -1.43 2.41 0.60
CA GLU A 87 -1.10 3.74 0.08
C GLU A 87 -2.25 4.34 -0.74
N ALA A 88 -3.03 3.50 -1.42
CA ALA A 88 -4.23 3.96 -2.14
C ALA A 88 -5.29 4.54 -1.19
N ILE A 89 -5.43 4.03 0.03
CA ILE A 89 -6.31 4.63 1.03
C ILE A 89 -5.80 6.02 1.42
N HIS A 90 -4.49 6.20 1.57
CA HIS A 90 -3.93 7.52 1.81
C HIS A 90 -4.20 8.48 0.66
N VAL A 91 -4.18 8.00 -0.59
CA VAL A 91 -4.61 8.82 -1.75
C VAL A 91 -6.07 9.23 -1.60
N ALA A 92 -6.97 8.31 -1.24
CA ALA A 92 -8.38 8.63 -1.02
C ALA A 92 -8.55 9.68 0.09
N GLN A 93 -7.79 9.58 1.17
CA GLN A 93 -7.77 10.58 2.25
C GLN A 93 -7.32 11.94 1.73
N GLU A 94 -6.27 11.99 0.90
CA GLU A 94 -5.84 13.25 0.28
C GLU A 94 -6.90 13.83 -0.66
N CYS A 95 -7.61 12.99 -1.42
CA CYS A 95 -8.74 13.43 -2.23
C CYS A 95 -9.89 13.98 -1.37
N ASN A 96 -9.99 13.56 -0.12
CA ASN A 96 -10.94 14.06 0.87
C ASN A 96 -10.35 15.22 1.69
N ASN A 97 -9.51 16.03 1.10
CA ASN A 97 -8.85 17.18 1.74
C ASN A 97 -7.98 16.80 2.95
N GLY A 98 -7.37 15.62 2.92
CA GLY A 98 -6.53 15.11 4.00
C GLY A 98 -7.31 14.63 5.23
N LYS A 99 -8.62 14.48 5.11
CA LYS A 99 -9.49 14.02 6.21
C LYS A 99 -9.72 12.52 6.13
N LEU A 100 -10.11 11.94 7.29
CA LEU A 100 -10.52 10.54 7.37
C LEU A 100 -11.70 10.26 6.42
N LEU A 101 -11.71 9.06 5.85
CA LEU A 101 -12.84 8.59 5.06
C LEU A 101 -13.99 8.20 6.00
N LYS A 102 -15.22 8.38 5.52
CA LYS A 102 -16.41 7.94 6.26
C LYS A 102 -16.64 6.45 5.98
N ILE A 103 -16.16 5.62 6.87
CA ILE A 103 -16.32 4.15 6.82
C ILE A 103 -16.81 3.64 8.16
N ASP A 104 -17.30 2.39 8.19
CA ASP A 104 -17.68 1.72 9.43
C ASP A 104 -16.41 1.24 10.17
N ASP A 105 -16.12 1.83 11.33
CA ASP A 105 -14.91 1.62 12.12
C ASP A 105 -14.95 0.39 13.04
N LYS A 106 -15.94 -0.47 12.93
CA LYS A 106 -16.10 -1.64 13.81
C LYS A 106 -15.09 -2.75 13.55
N LEU A 107 -14.12 -2.53 12.66
CA LEU A 107 -13.12 -3.54 12.30
C LEU A 107 -11.94 -3.49 13.29
N SER A 108 -11.61 -4.63 13.88
CA SER A 108 -10.48 -4.77 14.79
C SER A 108 -9.18 -5.00 14.03
N MET A 109 -8.07 -4.51 14.62
CA MET A 109 -6.71 -4.78 14.10
C MET A 109 -6.06 -5.90 14.90
N ASN A 110 -5.31 -6.79 14.23
CA ASN A 110 -4.50 -7.82 14.89
C ASN A 110 -3.17 -7.24 15.41
N ILE A 111 -2.43 -8.03 16.21
CA ILE A 111 -1.18 -7.61 16.86
C ILE A 111 -0.11 -7.22 15.83
N SER A 112 0.02 -7.95 14.72
CA SER A 112 0.99 -7.63 13.67
C SER A 112 0.73 -6.27 13.05
N LYS A 113 -0.55 -5.95 12.81
CA LYS A 113 -0.95 -4.64 12.29
C LYS A 113 -0.71 -3.52 13.30
N LEU A 114 -0.92 -3.76 14.58
CA LEU A 114 -0.61 -2.78 15.63
C LEU A 114 0.88 -2.43 15.66
N LYS A 115 1.76 -3.41 15.48
CA LYS A 115 3.21 -3.17 15.39
C LYS A 115 3.55 -2.35 14.14
N ALA A 116 2.97 -2.69 13.00
CA ALA A 116 3.16 -1.95 11.75
C ALA A 116 2.62 -0.52 11.89
N LEU A 117 1.48 -0.34 12.55
CA LEU A 117 0.91 0.97 12.83
C LEU A 117 1.89 1.85 13.60
N ASN A 118 2.51 1.34 14.66
CA ASN A 118 3.50 2.08 15.44
C ASN A 118 4.69 2.56 14.59
N GLY A 119 5.16 1.72 13.64
CA GLY A 119 6.21 2.10 12.70
C GLY A 119 5.76 3.20 11.74
N SER A 120 4.55 3.08 11.21
CA SER A 120 3.99 4.07 10.28
C SER A 120 3.72 5.42 10.93
N ILE A 121 3.29 5.45 12.18
CA ILE A 121 3.07 6.69 12.94
C ILE A 121 4.38 7.49 13.07
N LYS A 122 5.50 6.80 13.28
CA LYS A 122 6.83 7.46 13.35
C LYS A 122 7.18 8.20 12.06
N ILE A 123 6.65 7.74 10.91
CA ILE A 123 6.89 8.35 9.60
C ILE A 123 5.86 9.42 9.29
N SER A 124 4.57 9.10 9.41
CA SER A 124 3.45 9.97 9.01
C SER A 124 2.99 10.92 10.10
N GLY A 125 3.13 10.52 11.37
CA GLY A 125 2.64 11.30 12.51
C GLY A 125 1.13 11.34 12.69
N ASP A 126 0.36 10.55 11.92
CA ASP A 126 -1.10 10.54 11.99
C ASP A 126 -1.63 9.12 12.24
N GLU A 127 -1.96 8.83 13.50
CA GLU A 127 -2.43 7.53 13.95
C GLU A 127 -3.75 7.11 13.31
N GLU A 128 -4.73 8.00 13.26
CA GLU A 128 -6.07 7.67 12.78
C GLU A 128 -6.07 7.34 11.29
N LYS A 129 -5.34 8.09 10.49
CA LYS A 129 -5.20 7.84 9.06
C LYS A 129 -4.50 6.51 8.79
N GLU A 130 -3.42 6.22 9.52
CA GLU A 130 -2.71 4.95 9.40
C GLU A 130 -3.60 3.78 9.82
N ARG A 131 -4.33 3.93 10.93
CA ARG A 131 -5.27 2.91 11.40
C ARG A 131 -6.31 2.58 10.34
N GLN A 132 -6.90 3.58 9.70
CA GLN A 132 -7.88 3.40 8.65
C GLN A 132 -7.29 2.65 7.44
N ALA A 133 -6.07 3.01 7.03
CA ALA A 133 -5.38 2.33 5.94
C ALA A 133 -5.10 0.86 6.26
N TYR A 134 -4.65 0.54 7.48
CA TYR A 134 -4.42 -0.84 7.91
C TYR A 134 -5.70 -1.68 7.97
N ILE A 135 -6.81 -1.08 8.37
CA ILE A 135 -8.11 -1.75 8.39
C ILE A 135 -8.54 -2.11 6.97
N LEU A 136 -8.39 -1.21 6.02
CA LEU A 136 -8.91 -1.35 4.66
C LEU A 136 -7.97 -2.12 3.71
N GLU A 137 -6.69 -2.23 4.02
CA GLU A 137 -5.71 -2.83 3.10
C GLU A 137 -6.02 -4.28 2.69
N ASN A 138 -6.81 -5.02 3.50
CA ASN A 138 -7.24 -6.37 3.17
C ASN A 138 -8.60 -6.44 2.46
N LYS A 139 -9.15 -5.28 2.08
CA LYS A 139 -10.48 -5.16 1.47
C LYS A 139 -10.38 -4.44 0.13
N PRO A 140 -9.86 -5.12 -0.92
CA PRO A 140 -9.57 -4.45 -2.19
C PRO A 140 -10.79 -3.82 -2.85
N LYS A 141 -11.96 -4.41 -2.73
CA LYS A 141 -13.20 -3.84 -3.29
C LYS A 141 -13.59 -2.55 -2.58
N MET A 142 -13.39 -2.48 -1.25
CA MET A 142 -13.63 -1.26 -0.50
C MET A 142 -12.62 -0.17 -0.84
N VAL A 143 -11.34 -0.53 -0.99
CA VAL A 143 -10.30 0.43 -1.42
C VAL A 143 -10.68 1.07 -2.75
N LYS A 144 -11.04 0.25 -3.73
CA LYS A 144 -11.50 0.74 -5.04
C LYS A 144 -12.71 1.66 -4.91
N LYS A 145 -13.71 1.24 -4.13
CA LYS A 145 -14.94 2.02 -3.90
C LYS A 145 -14.63 3.38 -3.29
N GLU A 146 -13.80 3.43 -2.26
CA GLU A 146 -13.46 4.68 -1.59
C GLU A 146 -12.65 5.62 -2.49
N LEU A 147 -11.71 5.08 -3.28
CA LEU A 147 -11.01 5.86 -4.29
C LEU A 147 -11.97 6.49 -5.30
N MET A 148 -12.92 5.71 -5.82
CA MET A 148 -13.91 6.21 -6.78
C MET A 148 -14.79 7.30 -6.15
N LYS A 149 -15.17 7.10 -4.89
CA LYS A 149 -16.04 8.04 -4.17
C LYS A 149 -15.38 9.40 -3.95
N TYR A 150 -14.10 9.41 -3.57
CA TYR A 150 -13.43 10.66 -3.16
C TYR A 150 -12.55 11.28 -4.25
N CYS A 151 -12.03 10.48 -5.18
CA CYS A 151 -11.07 10.96 -6.18
C CYS A 151 -11.65 11.15 -7.59
N LEU A 152 -12.86 10.66 -7.85
CA LEU A 152 -13.49 10.80 -9.19
C LEU A 152 -14.75 11.66 -9.20
#